data_8c81fef8c9c886df77750d7be8c633dc
#
_entry.id   8c81fef8c9c886df77750d7be8c633dc
#
_cell.length_a   1.000
_cell.length_b   1.000
_cell.length_c   1.000
_cell.angle_alpha   90.00
_cell.angle_beta   90.00
_cell.angle_gamma   90.00
#
_symmetry.space_group_name_H-M   'P 1'
#
loop_
_entity.id
_entity.type
_entity.pdbx_description
1 polymer ?
#
loop_
_entity_poly.entity_id
_entity_poly.type
_entity_poly.pdbx_seq_one_letter_code
_entity_poly.pdbx_strand_id
1 'polypeptide(L)'
;MRVAAAVPRVHIADAYRNAEGALKIMEDAFKEGVEIVVMPELSMVGYTCGDMVLQKKLLADCEKALAWLMQQTAEIPTIGIVGLPVVFADRLYNCAAIFGQGQLWGIVPKSYIPNYGEFSELRWWVSGYGIKDRAIRYAGQECPFGADLMFDLHGVEFGVEICEDMWVPVPPSSMQAVQGAKLLFNLSASPESVRKHDYLLSLIAEQSSRTMAAYVYASSGHGESSSDLVFAGNAVIAELGRVLGVSERFVRNDRMVISDIDVEYISTRRTARNTFYYPDAPEMRVVEIDVDEICYQGDVRRHIEPIYFVPENEAARAEHCREVFAIQSAGLA
;
A
#
# COMPACT_ATOMS: atom_id res chain seq x y z
N MET A 1 -5.08 10.13 10.90
CA MET A 1 -4.84 8.68 10.83
C MET A 1 -3.36 8.42 10.59
N ARG A 2 -2.74 7.56 11.39
CA ARG A 2 -1.32 7.22 11.25
C ARG A 2 -1.14 5.94 10.44
N VAL A 3 -0.33 6.02 9.39
CA VAL A 3 -0.10 4.90 8.48
C VAL A 3 1.39 4.60 8.35
N ALA A 4 1.73 3.37 7.96
CA ALA A 4 3.09 2.97 7.69
C ALA A 4 3.22 2.16 6.40
N ALA A 5 4.36 2.36 5.72
CA ALA A 5 4.89 1.46 4.70
C ALA A 5 6.12 0.75 5.27
N ALA A 6 6.09 -0.57 5.33
CA ALA A 6 7.14 -1.37 5.93
C ALA A 6 7.75 -2.37 4.95
N VAL A 7 9.06 -2.59 5.07
CA VAL A 7 9.79 -3.55 4.24
C VAL A 7 10.57 -4.49 5.16
N PRO A 8 9.98 -5.61 5.58
CA PRO A 8 10.67 -6.66 6.31
C PRO A 8 11.68 -7.36 5.40
N ARG A 9 12.68 -7.96 6.01
CA ARG A 9 13.55 -8.91 5.30
C ARG A 9 12.75 -10.13 4.86
N VAL A 10 12.89 -10.52 3.60
CA VAL A 10 12.23 -11.70 3.03
C VAL A 10 13.12 -12.94 3.11
N HIS A 11 12.52 -14.09 3.37
CA HIS A 11 13.09 -15.42 3.25
C HIS A 11 12.32 -16.19 2.18
N ILE A 12 12.94 -16.41 1.02
CA ILE A 12 12.27 -17.00 -0.14
C ILE A 12 11.70 -18.38 0.22
N ALA A 13 10.40 -18.58 -0.06
CA ALA A 13 9.63 -19.80 0.20
C ALA A 13 9.61 -20.25 1.67
N ASP A 14 9.92 -19.38 2.63
CA ASP A 14 9.83 -19.66 4.06
C ASP A 14 8.72 -18.80 4.71
N ALA A 15 7.47 -19.23 4.53
CA ALA A 15 6.30 -18.47 4.98
C ALA A 15 6.28 -18.21 6.49
N TYR A 16 6.81 -19.13 7.30
CA TYR A 16 6.82 -18.94 8.76
C TYR A 16 7.81 -17.87 9.19
N ARG A 17 9.04 -17.85 8.65
CA ARG A 17 10.00 -16.78 8.94
C ARG A 17 9.52 -15.41 8.44
N ASN A 18 8.83 -15.39 7.32
CA ASN A 18 8.24 -14.15 6.82
C ASN A 18 7.09 -13.68 7.72
N ALA A 19 6.28 -14.59 8.24
CA ALA A 19 5.26 -14.27 9.24
C ALA A 19 5.85 -13.75 10.57
N GLU A 20 6.98 -14.33 11.05
CA GLU A 20 7.71 -13.80 12.21
C GLU A 20 8.22 -12.37 11.97
N GLY A 21 8.74 -12.10 10.76
CA GLY A 21 9.13 -10.75 10.34
C GLY A 21 7.95 -9.78 10.29
N ALA A 22 6.81 -10.23 9.76
CA ALA A 22 5.57 -9.45 9.73
C ALA A 22 5.04 -9.17 11.15
N LEU A 23 5.08 -10.15 12.06
CA LEU A 23 4.70 -9.96 13.46
C LEU A 23 5.52 -8.84 14.12
N LYS A 24 6.83 -8.87 13.95
CA LYS A 24 7.71 -7.82 14.48
C LYS A 24 7.33 -6.44 13.94
N ILE A 25 7.04 -6.33 12.64
CA ILE A 25 6.57 -5.08 12.02
C ILE A 25 5.23 -4.64 12.65
N MET A 26 4.28 -5.55 12.86
CA MET A 26 2.99 -5.25 13.50
C MET A 26 3.16 -4.73 14.94
N GLU A 27 4.01 -5.40 15.73
CA GLU A 27 4.32 -4.99 17.10
C GLU A 27 4.99 -3.61 17.16
N ASP A 28 5.95 -3.34 16.27
CA ASP A 28 6.67 -2.08 16.22
C ASP A 28 5.75 -0.96 15.68
N ALA A 29 4.89 -1.25 14.70
CA ALA A 29 3.87 -0.33 14.20
C ALA A 29 2.86 0.06 15.31
N PHE A 30 2.38 -0.92 16.07
CA PHE A 30 1.46 -0.67 17.19
C PHE A 30 2.08 0.22 18.28
N LYS A 31 3.34 -0.03 18.68
CA LYS A 31 4.08 0.81 19.64
C LYS A 31 4.19 2.27 19.18
N GLU A 32 4.27 2.50 17.87
CA GLU A 32 4.33 3.83 17.26
C GLU A 32 2.93 4.43 16.98
N GLY A 33 1.85 3.72 17.36
CA GLY A 33 0.47 4.16 17.18
C GLY A 33 -0.03 4.11 15.75
N VAL A 34 0.54 3.23 14.93
CA VAL A 34 0.14 3.05 13.52
C VAL A 34 -1.19 2.29 13.45
N GLU A 35 -2.15 2.84 12.72
CA GLU A 35 -3.47 2.23 12.53
C GLU A 35 -3.48 1.24 11.36
N ILE A 36 -2.75 1.53 10.26
CA ILE A 36 -2.64 0.64 9.11
C ILE A 36 -1.18 0.56 8.64
N VAL A 37 -0.65 -0.67 8.49
CA VAL A 37 0.69 -0.91 7.94
C VAL A 37 0.61 -1.81 6.70
N VAL A 38 1.25 -1.40 5.61
CA VAL A 38 1.37 -2.19 4.39
C VAL A 38 2.79 -2.76 4.24
N MET A 39 2.86 -4.02 3.82
CA MET A 39 4.09 -4.75 3.50
C MET A 39 4.12 -5.11 2.00
N PRO A 40 5.28 -5.50 1.43
CA PRO A 40 5.43 -5.73 0.00
C PRO A 40 4.55 -6.85 -0.58
N GLU A 41 4.42 -6.83 -1.91
CA GLU A 41 3.84 -7.89 -2.72
C GLU A 41 4.52 -9.23 -2.43
N LEU A 42 3.72 -10.29 -2.25
CA LEU A 42 4.17 -11.64 -1.93
C LEU A 42 5.14 -11.72 -0.73
N SER A 43 5.08 -10.75 0.19
CA SER A 43 5.96 -10.68 1.37
C SER A 43 5.92 -11.95 2.25
N MET A 44 4.83 -12.72 2.21
CA MET A 44 4.70 -13.96 2.96
C MET A 44 5.51 -15.13 2.38
N VAL A 45 5.90 -15.08 1.11
CA VAL A 45 6.65 -16.18 0.45
C VAL A 45 7.90 -15.71 -0.31
N GLY A 46 8.02 -14.40 -0.56
CA GLY A 46 9.00 -13.79 -1.44
C GLY A 46 8.54 -13.76 -2.89
N TYR A 47 8.66 -12.60 -3.53
CA TYR A 47 8.29 -12.42 -4.94
C TYR A 47 9.10 -13.35 -5.87
N THR A 48 10.37 -13.52 -5.55
CA THR A 48 11.30 -14.32 -6.36
C THR A 48 11.27 -15.82 -6.05
N CYS A 49 10.23 -16.32 -5.40
CA CYS A 49 10.07 -17.77 -5.16
C CYS A 49 9.81 -18.60 -6.43
N GLY A 50 9.49 -17.94 -7.57
CA GLY A 50 9.37 -18.58 -8.88
C GLY A 50 8.37 -19.74 -8.90
N ASP A 51 8.72 -20.85 -9.57
CA ASP A 51 7.85 -22.02 -9.71
C ASP A 51 7.46 -22.68 -8.38
N MET A 52 8.10 -22.32 -7.27
CA MET A 52 7.73 -22.86 -5.96
C MET A 52 6.30 -22.46 -5.53
N VAL A 53 5.74 -21.38 -6.07
CA VAL A 53 4.32 -21.02 -5.83
C VAL A 53 3.32 -22.07 -6.32
N LEU A 54 3.74 -22.98 -7.21
CA LEU A 54 2.91 -24.09 -7.69
C LEU A 54 2.90 -25.29 -6.72
N GLN A 55 3.76 -25.29 -5.70
CA GLN A 55 3.85 -26.37 -4.73
C GLN A 55 2.74 -26.25 -3.68
N LYS A 56 1.89 -27.27 -3.57
CA LYS A 56 0.82 -27.35 -2.57
C LYS A 56 1.33 -27.13 -1.14
N LYS A 57 2.56 -27.58 -0.85
CA LYS A 57 3.17 -27.41 0.48
C LYS A 57 3.39 -25.92 0.78
N LEU A 58 3.98 -25.15 -0.13
CA LEU A 58 4.23 -23.72 0.08
C LEU A 58 2.91 -22.96 0.28
N LEU A 59 1.89 -23.25 -0.52
CA LEU A 59 0.57 -22.64 -0.41
C LEU A 59 -0.08 -22.94 0.95
N ALA A 60 -0.04 -24.22 1.38
CA ALA A 60 -0.58 -24.63 2.67
C ALA A 60 0.21 -24.04 3.87
N ASP A 61 1.53 -23.94 3.74
CA ASP A 61 2.37 -23.32 4.77
C ASP A 61 2.11 -21.81 4.86
N CYS A 62 1.91 -21.13 3.72
CA CYS A 62 1.57 -19.72 3.68
C CYS A 62 0.22 -19.44 4.37
N GLU A 63 -0.81 -20.24 4.08
CA GLU A 63 -2.11 -20.10 4.74
C GLU A 63 -2.01 -20.30 6.26
N LYS A 64 -1.27 -21.34 6.71
CA LYS A 64 -1.05 -21.59 8.13
C LYS A 64 -0.21 -20.51 8.81
N ALA A 65 0.77 -19.96 8.11
CA ALA A 65 1.61 -18.86 8.60
C ALA A 65 0.80 -17.58 8.78
N LEU A 66 -0.14 -17.26 7.86
CA LEU A 66 -1.09 -16.16 8.07
C LEU A 66 -2.01 -16.43 9.26
N ALA A 67 -2.57 -17.63 9.40
CA ALA A 67 -3.41 -17.99 10.54
C ALA A 67 -2.66 -17.84 11.88
N TRP A 68 -1.40 -18.25 11.92
CA TRP A 68 -0.52 -18.06 13.07
C TRP A 68 -0.27 -16.56 13.34
N LEU A 69 0.06 -15.78 12.31
CA LEU A 69 0.29 -14.33 12.43
C LEU A 69 -0.95 -13.62 12.99
N MET A 70 -2.13 -13.92 12.48
CA MET A 70 -3.40 -13.39 12.98
C MET A 70 -3.62 -13.73 14.46
N GLN A 71 -3.31 -14.96 14.85
CA GLN A 71 -3.41 -15.38 16.26
C GLN A 71 -2.43 -14.61 17.16
N GLN A 72 -1.18 -14.38 16.70
CA GLN A 72 -0.19 -13.64 17.49
C GLN A 72 -0.55 -12.15 17.60
N THR A 73 -1.29 -11.60 16.65
CA THR A 73 -1.71 -10.18 16.61
C THR A 73 -3.15 -9.99 17.12
N ALA A 74 -3.74 -10.96 17.83
CA ALA A 74 -5.13 -10.89 18.31
C ALA A 74 -5.41 -9.69 19.24
N GLU A 75 -4.40 -9.23 19.99
CA GLU A 75 -4.48 -8.07 20.87
C GLU A 75 -3.92 -6.78 20.25
N ILE A 76 -3.55 -6.82 18.97
CA ILE A 76 -2.98 -5.69 18.25
C ILE A 76 -4.04 -5.14 17.27
N PRO A 77 -4.63 -3.96 17.54
CA PRO A 77 -5.67 -3.38 16.67
C PRO A 77 -5.12 -2.76 15.37
N THR A 78 -3.80 -2.66 15.21
CA THR A 78 -3.20 -2.24 13.92
C THR A 78 -3.62 -3.18 12.80
N ILE A 79 -4.09 -2.61 11.69
CA ILE A 79 -4.42 -3.36 10.48
C ILE A 79 -3.15 -3.64 9.69
N GLY A 80 -2.88 -4.91 9.43
CA GLY A 80 -1.80 -5.38 8.57
C GLY A 80 -2.29 -5.68 7.16
N ILE A 81 -1.51 -5.28 6.15
CA ILE A 81 -1.73 -5.62 4.74
C ILE A 81 -0.50 -6.36 4.24
N VAL A 82 -0.62 -7.65 3.91
CA VAL A 82 0.48 -8.51 3.46
C VAL A 82 0.20 -9.15 2.11
N GLY A 83 1.25 -9.31 1.30
CA GLY A 83 1.17 -9.98 0.00
C GLY A 83 1.35 -11.50 0.12
N LEU A 84 0.50 -12.29 -0.55
CA LEU A 84 0.55 -13.75 -0.49
C LEU A 84 -0.13 -14.43 -1.70
N PRO A 85 0.25 -15.69 -2.03
CA PRO A 85 -0.42 -16.48 -3.05
C PRO A 85 -1.71 -17.10 -2.51
N VAL A 86 -2.78 -17.05 -3.29
CA VAL A 86 -4.08 -17.66 -2.93
C VAL A 86 -4.61 -18.50 -4.07
N VAL A 87 -5.09 -19.71 -3.77
CA VAL A 87 -5.84 -20.54 -4.71
C VAL A 87 -7.33 -20.32 -4.51
N PHE A 88 -8.01 -19.90 -5.57
CA PHE A 88 -9.45 -19.74 -5.60
C PHE A 88 -10.02 -20.34 -6.89
N ALA A 89 -11.02 -21.22 -6.79
CA ALA A 89 -11.65 -21.91 -7.92
C ALA A 89 -10.60 -22.56 -8.87
N ASP A 90 -9.66 -23.30 -8.31
CA ASP A 90 -8.55 -23.99 -9.01
C ASP A 90 -7.62 -23.08 -9.82
N ARG A 91 -7.56 -21.80 -9.46
CA ARG A 91 -6.67 -20.80 -10.08
C ARG A 91 -5.81 -20.13 -9.02
N LEU A 92 -4.57 -19.79 -9.37
CA LEU A 92 -3.62 -19.16 -8.47
C LEU A 92 -3.61 -17.64 -8.70
N TYR A 93 -3.75 -16.90 -7.62
CA TYR A 93 -3.79 -15.43 -7.61
C TYR A 93 -2.69 -14.88 -6.71
N ASN A 94 -2.10 -13.77 -7.15
CA ASN A 94 -1.27 -12.90 -6.32
C ASN A 94 -2.22 -11.94 -5.58
N CYS A 95 -2.21 -11.96 -4.25
CA CYS A 95 -3.22 -11.27 -3.45
C CYS A 95 -2.60 -10.44 -2.32
N ALA A 96 -3.37 -9.45 -1.87
CA ALA A 96 -3.19 -8.76 -0.61
C ALA A 96 -4.23 -9.26 0.40
N ALA A 97 -3.79 -9.68 1.59
CA ALA A 97 -4.66 -10.00 2.71
C ALA A 97 -4.67 -8.85 3.72
N ILE A 98 -5.87 -8.44 4.12
CA ILE A 98 -6.12 -7.38 5.09
C ILE A 98 -6.59 -8.05 6.38
N PHE A 99 -5.84 -7.89 7.45
CA PHE A 99 -6.12 -8.52 8.74
C PHE A 99 -5.78 -7.59 9.90
N GLY A 100 -6.36 -7.87 11.06
CA GLY A 100 -6.09 -7.15 12.30
C GLY A 100 -6.90 -7.71 13.44
N GLN A 101 -6.39 -7.63 14.65
CA GLN A 101 -7.02 -8.10 15.88
C GLN A 101 -7.59 -9.53 15.76
N GLY A 102 -6.78 -10.44 15.16
CA GLY A 102 -7.12 -11.86 14.98
C GLY A 102 -8.13 -12.16 13.85
N GLN A 103 -8.62 -11.15 13.14
CA GLN A 103 -9.62 -11.27 12.08
C GLN A 103 -9.02 -11.07 10.69
N LEU A 104 -9.47 -11.87 9.71
CA LEU A 104 -9.21 -11.69 8.29
C LEU A 104 -10.37 -10.92 7.67
N TRP A 105 -10.14 -9.65 7.34
CA TRP A 105 -11.16 -8.74 6.85
C TRP A 105 -11.46 -8.91 5.37
N GLY A 106 -10.47 -9.28 4.56
CA GLY A 106 -10.66 -9.53 3.13
C GLY A 106 -9.38 -9.85 2.40
N ILE A 107 -9.54 -10.35 1.17
CA ILE A 107 -8.44 -10.67 0.26
C ILE A 107 -8.69 -10.02 -1.09
N VAL A 108 -7.74 -9.19 -1.54
CA VAL A 108 -7.80 -8.47 -2.83
C VAL A 108 -6.82 -9.12 -3.80
N PRO A 109 -7.27 -9.68 -4.93
CA PRO A 109 -6.40 -10.22 -5.97
C PRO A 109 -5.88 -9.11 -6.89
N LYS A 110 -4.62 -9.23 -7.34
CA LYS A 110 -3.97 -8.36 -8.33
C LYS A 110 -4.78 -8.31 -9.62
N SER A 111 -5.10 -7.11 -10.10
CA SER A 111 -5.92 -6.91 -11.29
C SER A 111 -5.13 -7.06 -12.58
N TYR A 112 -3.94 -6.48 -12.66
CA TYR A 112 -3.13 -6.46 -13.87
C TYR A 112 -1.85 -7.28 -13.67
N ILE A 113 -1.64 -8.28 -14.54
CA ILE A 113 -0.53 -9.21 -14.44
C ILE A 113 0.51 -8.85 -15.51
N PRO A 114 1.69 -8.31 -15.14
CA PRO A 114 2.72 -7.95 -16.11
C PRO A 114 3.35 -9.20 -16.73
N ASN A 115 3.52 -9.14 -18.06
CA ASN A 115 4.19 -10.20 -18.84
C ASN A 115 4.97 -9.59 -20.00
N TYR A 116 5.88 -8.69 -19.67
CA TYR A 116 6.75 -7.97 -20.62
C TYR A 116 8.09 -7.64 -19.94
N GLY A 117 9.12 -7.32 -20.75
CA GLY A 117 10.46 -7.03 -20.24
C GLY A 117 10.99 -8.16 -19.37
N GLU A 118 11.32 -7.84 -18.14
CA GLU A 118 11.80 -8.78 -17.12
C GLU A 118 10.69 -9.61 -16.45
N PHE A 119 9.41 -9.27 -16.68
CA PHE A 119 8.28 -9.92 -16.02
C PHE A 119 7.73 -11.10 -16.82
N SER A 120 7.50 -12.22 -16.15
CA SER A 120 6.85 -13.43 -16.69
C SER A 120 5.72 -13.94 -15.77
N GLU A 121 4.97 -13.02 -15.18
CA GLU A 121 3.99 -13.31 -14.14
C GLU A 121 2.79 -14.17 -14.63
N LEU A 122 2.41 -14.09 -15.92
CA LEU A 122 1.38 -14.97 -16.50
C LEU A 122 1.73 -16.46 -16.47
N ARG A 123 3.01 -16.81 -16.17
CA ARG A 123 3.41 -18.18 -15.93
C ARG A 123 2.69 -18.80 -14.73
N TRP A 124 2.35 -17.98 -13.72
CA TRP A 124 1.79 -18.45 -12.44
C TRP A 124 0.43 -17.86 -12.13
N TRP A 125 0.23 -16.56 -12.40
CA TRP A 125 -0.87 -15.79 -11.86
C TRP A 125 -1.99 -15.57 -12.86
N VAL A 126 -3.21 -15.64 -12.36
CA VAL A 126 -4.41 -15.23 -13.10
C VAL A 126 -4.84 -13.84 -12.64
N SER A 127 -5.31 -13.03 -13.59
CA SER A 127 -5.85 -11.70 -13.29
C SER A 127 -7.06 -11.78 -12.36
N GLY A 128 -7.07 -10.92 -11.34
CA GLY A 128 -8.21 -10.69 -10.46
C GLY A 128 -9.23 -9.71 -11.05
N TYR A 129 -8.92 -9.07 -12.17
CA TYR A 129 -9.80 -8.08 -12.78
C TYR A 129 -11.20 -8.66 -13.05
N GLY A 130 -12.23 -7.97 -12.53
CA GLY A 130 -13.61 -8.39 -12.68
C GLY A 130 -14.10 -9.47 -11.71
N ILE A 131 -13.25 -9.95 -10.79
CA ILE A 131 -13.72 -10.79 -9.67
C ILE A 131 -14.45 -9.89 -8.68
N LYS A 132 -15.76 -10.14 -8.52
CA LYS A 132 -16.67 -9.37 -7.67
C LYS A 132 -17.57 -10.28 -6.86
N ASP A 133 -18.04 -9.78 -5.72
CA ASP A 133 -19.05 -10.45 -4.87
C ASP A 133 -18.70 -11.89 -4.52
N ARG A 134 -17.42 -12.17 -4.25
CA ARG A 134 -16.97 -13.50 -3.82
C ARG A 134 -16.60 -13.50 -2.37
N ALA A 135 -16.62 -14.71 -1.80
CA ALA A 135 -16.07 -15.03 -0.49
C ALA A 135 -15.16 -16.24 -0.62
N ILE A 136 -14.21 -16.35 0.28
CA ILE A 136 -13.26 -17.47 0.36
C ILE A 136 -13.10 -17.90 1.81
N ARG A 137 -12.87 -19.19 2.01
CA ARG A 137 -12.39 -19.70 3.30
C ARG A 137 -10.88 -19.80 3.24
N TYR A 138 -10.20 -19.00 4.07
CA TYR A 138 -8.75 -18.93 4.13
C TYR A 138 -8.27 -18.68 5.57
N ALA A 139 -7.14 -19.23 5.96
CA ALA A 139 -6.59 -19.11 7.32
C ALA A 139 -7.60 -19.47 8.43
N GLY A 140 -8.51 -20.42 8.15
CA GLY A 140 -9.54 -20.87 9.09
C GLY A 140 -10.79 -20.01 9.16
N GLN A 141 -10.86 -18.88 8.48
CA GLN A 141 -11.98 -17.94 8.48
C GLN A 141 -12.61 -17.80 7.09
N GLU A 142 -13.85 -17.35 7.02
CA GLU A 142 -14.51 -16.95 5.79
C GLU A 142 -14.43 -15.42 5.68
N CYS A 143 -13.96 -14.93 4.52
CA CYS A 143 -13.81 -13.51 4.30
C CYS A 143 -14.20 -13.12 2.86
N PRO A 144 -14.49 -11.84 2.60
CA PRO A 144 -14.68 -11.31 1.25
C PRO A 144 -13.44 -11.51 0.37
N PHE A 145 -13.67 -11.83 -0.91
CA PHE A 145 -12.62 -12.01 -1.92
C PHE A 145 -13.03 -11.28 -3.21
N GLY A 146 -12.21 -10.37 -3.71
CA GLY A 146 -12.51 -9.67 -4.96
C GLY A 146 -11.67 -8.41 -5.19
N ALA A 147 -11.62 -7.98 -6.46
CA ALA A 147 -11.01 -6.72 -6.87
C ALA A 147 -11.96 -5.51 -6.66
N ASP A 148 -13.18 -5.78 -6.22
CA ASP A 148 -14.22 -4.81 -5.88
C ASP A 148 -14.21 -4.38 -4.41
N LEU A 149 -13.20 -4.78 -3.64
CA LEU A 149 -13.16 -4.52 -2.21
C LEU A 149 -12.55 -3.14 -1.91
N MET A 150 -13.21 -2.44 -1.01
CA MET A 150 -12.70 -1.34 -0.21
C MET A 150 -12.94 -1.67 1.27
N PHE A 151 -12.29 -0.96 2.16
CA PHE A 151 -12.36 -1.19 3.59
C PHE A 151 -12.64 0.12 4.30
N ASP A 152 -13.42 0.08 5.36
CA ASP A 152 -13.65 1.22 6.25
C ASP A 152 -13.02 0.93 7.61
N LEU A 153 -12.15 1.80 8.07
CA LEU A 153 -11.60 1.78 9.42
C LEU A 153 -12.00 3.08 10.14
N HIS A 154 -12.90 2.98 11.10
CA HIS A 154 -13.38 4.11 11.93
C HIS A 154 -13.93 5.29 11.10
N GLY A 155 -14.65 5.02 10.00
CA GLY A 155 -15.22 6.02 9.10
C GLY A 155 -14.22 6.56 8.07
N VAL A 156 -13.07 5.94 7.92
CA VAL A 156 -12.08 6.28 6.89
C VAL A 156 -11.93 5.14 5.90
N GLU A 157 -12.44 5.35 4.70
CA GLU A 157 -12.36 4.37 3.63
C GLU A 157 -10.96 4.32 3.00
N PHE A 158 -10.48 3.09 2.74
CA PHE A 158 -9.23 2.84 2.05
C PHE A 158 -9.34 1.75 0.98
N GLY A 159 -8.46 1.85 -0.01
CA GLY A 159 -8.33 0.88 -1.08
C GLY A 159 -6.95 0.23 -1.10
N VAL A 160 -6.88 -0.94 -1.75
CA VAL A 160 -5.64 -1.72 -1.90
C VAL A 160 -5.48 -2.14 -3.35
N GLU A 161 -4.26 -2.00 -3.87
CA GLU A 161 -3.86 -2.46 -5.19
C GLU A 161 -2.46 -3.07 -5.15
N ILE A 162 -2.07 -3.80 -6.19
CA ILE A 162 -0.82 -4.56 -6.16
C ILE A 162 0.06 -4.22 -7.37
N CYS A 163 1.21 -3.64 -7.13
CA CYS A 163 2.33 -3.42 -8.03
C CYS A 163 1.92 -2.85 -9.40
N GLU A 164 1.81 -3.71 -10.43
CA GLU A 164 1.44 -3.32 -11.79
C GLU A 164 0.14 -2.53 -11.88
N ASP A 165 -0.77 -2.72 -10.94
CA ASP A 165 -2.03 -1.99 -10.89
C ASP A 165 -1.83 -0.46 -10.89
N MET A 166 -0.72 0.05 -10.31
CA MET A 166 -0.39 1.48 -10.33
C MET A 166 0.15 1.96 -11.70
N TRP A 167 0.73 1.06 -12.50
CA TRP A 167 1.44 1.43 -13.73
C TRP A 167 0.53 1.52 -14.96
N VAL A 168 -0.68 1.01 -14.87
CA VAL A 168 -1.66 1.06 -15.96
C VAL A 168 -2.26 2.48 -16.11
N PRO A 169 -2.78 2.83 -17.30
CA PRO A 169 -3.37 4.16 -17.54
C PRO A 169 -4.51 4.54 -16.60
N VAL A 170 -5.30 3.57 -16.15
CA VAL A 170 -6.39 3.75 -15.19
C VAL A 170 -6.23 2.76 -14.05
N PRO A 171 -5.48 3.10 -13.00
CA PRO A 171 -5.27 2.25 -11.84
C PRO A 171 -6.55 1.94 -11.07
N PRO A 172 -6.67 0.77 -10.43
CA PRO A 172 -7.76 0.47 -9.49
C PRO A 172 -7.92 1.55 -8.42
N SER A 173 -6.82 2.09 -7.89
CA SER A 173 -6.81 3.19 -6.92
C SER A 173 -7.56 4.44 -7.40
N SER A 174 -7.61 4.71 -8.70
CA SER A 174 -8.40 5.82 -9.25
C SER A 174 -9.90 5.59 -9.05
N MET A 175 -10.36 4.35 -9.26
CA MET A 175 -11.77 3.98 -9.06
C MET A 175 -12.12 3.92 -7.58
N GLN A 176 -11.23 3.36 -6.75
CA GLN A 176 -11.39 3.35 -5.30
C GLN A 176 -11.51 4.77 -4.73
N ALA A 177 -10.69 5.71 -5.19
CA ALA A 177 -10.71 7.09 -4.74
C ALA A 177 -12.03 7.81 -5.07
N VAL A 178 -12.58 7.65 -6.27
CA VAL A 178 -13.86 8.28 -6.64
C VAL A 178 -15.06 7.61 -5.97
N GLN A 179 -14.89 6.40 -5.45
CA GLN A 179 -15.87 5.68 -4.63
C GLN A 179 -15.74 5.96 -3.13
N GLY A 180 -14.76 6.81 -2.69
CA GLY A 180 -14.67 7.25 -1.31
C GLY A 180 -13.30 7.07 -0.65
N ALA A 181 -12.47 6.13 -1.12
CA ALA A 181 -11.19 5.82 -0.50
C ALA A 181 -10.30 7.06 -0.36
N LYS A 182 -9.91 7.40 0.86
CA LYS A 182 -9.01 8.51 1.20
C LYS A 182 -7.56 8.07 1.35
N LEU A 183 -7.36 6.78 1.59
CA LEU A 183 -6.05 6.12 1.68
C LEU A 183 -5.97 5.03 0.62
N LEU A 184 -4.86 4.95 -0.06
CA LEU A 184 -4.59 3.98 -1.13
C LEU A 184 -3.28 3.27 -0.81
N PHE A 185 -3.32 1.95 -0.69
CA PHE A 185 -2.17 1.12 -0.34
C PHE A 185 -1.74 0.30 -1.55
N ASN A 186 -0.45 0.31 -1.84
CA ASN A 186 0.13 -0.47 -2.92
C ASN A 186 1.24 -1.38 -2.41
N LEU A 187 1.07 -2.69 -2.60
CA LEU A 187 2.06 -3.72 -2.33
C LEU A 187 2.82 -3.98 -3.62
N SER A 188 4.12 -3.78 -3.61
CA SER A 188 4.93 -3.92 -4.83
C SER A 188 6.11 -4.87 -4.65
N ALA A 189 6.59 -5.38 -5.80
CA ALA A 189 7.88 -6.01 -5.97
C ALA A 189 8.51 -5.47 -7.27
N SER A 190 8.77 -4.16 -7.26
CA SER A 190 9.30 -3.46 -8.42
C SER A 190 10.83 -3.53 -8.42
N PRO A 191 11.48 -4.15 -9.45
CA PRO A 191 12.92 -4.19 -9.55
C PRO A 191 13.48 -2.80 -9.77
N GLU A 192 14.71 -2.59 -9.32
CA GLU A 192 15.37 -1.28 -9.40
C GLU A 192 16.21 -1.17 -10.66
N SER A 193 16.23 0.00 -11.25
CA SER A 193 17.11 0.40 -12.33
C SER A 193 17.54 1.86 -12.17
N VAL A 194 18.61 2.25 -12.90
CA VAL A 194 19.12 3.62 -12.84
C VAL A 194 18.03 4.63 -13.23
N ARG A 195 17.78 5.62 -12.37
CA ARG A 195 16.75 6.67 -12.48
C ARG A 195 15.28 6.22 -12.28
N LYS A 196 15.02 4.94 -12.08
CA LYS A 196 13.64 4.46 -11.84
C LYS A 196 13.05 5.02 -10.55
N HIS A 197 13.88 5.25 -9.53
CA HIS A 197 13.42 5.80 -8.26
C HIS A 197 12.77 7.19 -8.39
N ASP A 198 13.38 8.10 -9.13
CA ASP A 198 12.83 9.46 -9.32
C ASP A 198 11.50 9.40 -10.08
N TYR A 199 11.41 8.51 -11.08
CA TYR A 199 10.17 8.26 -11.79
C TYR A 199 9.09 7.65 -10.88
N LEU A 200 9.45 6.70 -10.02
CA LEU A 200 8.55 6.10 -9.03
C LEU A 200 7.98 7.15 -8.06
N LEU A 201 8.84 8.01 -7.51
CA LEU A 201 8.39 9.09 -6.62
C LEU A 201 7.43 10.04 -7.32
N SER A 202 7.71 10.39 -8.58
CA SER A 202 6.84 11.24 -9.39
C SER A 202 5.49 10.58 -9.64
N LEU A 203 5.48 9.28 -9.96
CA LEU A 203 4.25 8.53 -10.21
C LEU A 203 3.37 8.41 -8.94
N ILE A 204 3.99 8.13 -7.79
CA ILE A 204 3.29 8.05 -6.49
C ILE A 204 2.70 9.43 -6.12
N ALA A 205 3.49 10.50 -6.26
CA ALA A 205 3.03 11.85 -5.98
C ALA A 205 1.90 12.27 -6.93
N GLU A 206 2.02 11.97 -8.23
CA GLU A 206 0.97 12.27 -9.20
C GLU A 206 -0.31 11.50 -8.93
N GLN A 207 -0.23 10.19 -8.63
CA GLN A 207 -1.41 9.39 -8.30
C GLN A 207 -2.09 9.90 -7.03
N SER A 208 -1.33 10.21 -5.97
CA SER A 208 -1.82 10.83 -4.75
C SER A 208 -2.52 12.19 -5.01
N SER A 209 -1.96 13.02 -5.90
CA SER A 209 -2.53 14.31 -6.28
C SER A 209 -3.81 14.17 -7.08
N ARG A 210 -3.81 13.30 -8.10
CA ARG A 210 -4.94 13.08 -9.01
C ARG A 210 -6.14 12.48 -8.30
N THR A 211 -5.90 11.52 -7.42
CA THR A 211 -6.93 10.85 -6.61
C THR A 211 -7.33 11.65 -5.37
N MET A 212 -6.65 12.77 -5.10
CA MET A 212 -6.83 13.57 -3.89
C MET A 212 -6.88 12.70 -2.63
N ALA A 213 -5.86 11.85 -2.47
CA ALA A 213 -5.77 10.84 -1.41
C ALA A 213 -4.35 10.79 -0.84
N ALA A 214 -4.18 10.06 0.26
CA ALA A 214 -2.87 9.55 0.63
C ALA A 214 -2.56 8.28 -0.17
N TYR A 215 -1.30 8.13 -0.59
CA TYR A 215 -0.81 6.94 -1.28
C TYR A 215 0.36 6.35 -0.52
N VAL A 216 0.22 5.08 -0.10
CA VAL A 216 1.17 4.38 0.76
C VAL A 216 1.72 3.17 -0.01
N TYR A 217 3.01 3.21 -0.29
CA TYR A 217 3.68 2.25 -1.18
C TYR A 217 4.77 1.49 -0.45
N ALA A 218 4.76 0.15 -0.51
CA ALA A 218 5.80 -0.72 0.03
C ALA A 218 6.27 -1.72 -1.03
N SER A 219 7.57 -1.74 -1.32
CA SER A 219 8.14 -2.62 -2.35
C SER A 219 9.23 -3.53 -1.78
N SER A 220 9.32 -4.74 -2.32
CA SER A 220 10.31 -5.76 -1.96
C SER A 220 11.73 -5.23 -1.87
N GLY A 221 12.50 -5.80 -0.97
CA GLY A 221 13.87 -5.39 -0.67
C GLY A 221 14.80 -6.55 -0.40
N HIS A 222 15.59 -6.44 0.68
CA HIS A 222 16.60 -7.41 1.04
C HIS A 222 15.99 -8.78 1.35
N GLY A 223 16.60 -9.82 0.79
CA GLY A 223 16.19 -11.21 0.93
C GLY A 223 15.59 -11.82 -0.33
N GLU A 224 15.11 -10.99 -1.25
CA GLU A 224 14.77 -11.46 -2.60
C GLU A 224 16.00 -11.94 -3.38
N SER A 225 15.79 -12.84 -4.35
CA SER A 225 16.87 -13.28 -5.23
C SER A 225 17.41 -12.13 -6.09
N SER A 226 18.72 -12.07 -6.22
CA SER A 226 19.41 -11.11 -7.10
C SER A 226 19.97 -11.77 -8.36
N SER A 227 19.46 -12.95 -8.75
CA SER A 227 19.91 -13.65 -9.95
C SER A 227 19.64 -12.85 -11.23
N ASP A 228 18.43 -12.30 -11.34
CA ASP A 228 17.98 -11.58 -12.52
C ASP A 228 17.60 -10.12 -12.20
N LEU A 229 17.09 -9.86 -11.00
CA LEU A 229 16.53 -8.59 -10.58
C LEU A 229 17.13 -8.12 -9.26
N VAL A 230 17.17 -6.82 -9.02
CA VAL A 230 17.57 -6.23 -7.74
C VAL A 230 16.44 -5.39 -7.20
N PHE A 231 16.12 -5.56 -5.91
CA PHE A 231 15.06 -4.84 -5.23
C PHE A 231 15.63 -3.87 -4.19
N ALA A 232 15.21 -2.62 -4.25
CA ALA A 232 15.75 -1.55 -3.40
C ALA A 232 15.07 -1.45 -2.03
N GLY A 233 13.85 -1.99 -1.90
CA GLY A 233 13.03 -1.88 -0.69
C GLY A 233 12.50 -0.46 -0.50
N ASN A 234 11.86 0.09 -1.54
CA ASN A 234 11.23 1.39 -1.44
C ASN A 234 10.00 1.33 -0.54
N ALA A 235 9.94 2.21 0.47
CA ALA A 235 8.73 2.54 1.21
C ALA A 235 8.49 4.04 1.08
N VAL A 236 7.30 4.43 0.61
CA VAL A 236 6.97 5.83 0.29
C VAL A 236 5.56 6.15 0.77
N ILE A 237 5.39 7.31 1.38
CA ILE A 237 4.08 7.85 1.74
C ILE A 237 3.93 9.21 1.10
N ALA A 238 2.86 9.42 0.35
CA ALA A 238 2.51 10.70 -0.25
C ALA A 238 1.06 11.08 0.08
N GLU A 239 0.77 12.38 0.17
CA GLU A 239 -0.56 12.93 0.40
C GLU A 239 -0.78 14.13 -0.51
N LEU A 240 -1.87 14.13 -1.28
CA LEU A 240 -2.26 15.25 -2.16
C LEU A 240 -1.12 15.74 -3.07
N GLY A 241 -0.25 14.85 -3.52
CA GLY A 241 0.89 15.14 -4.39
C GLY A 241 2.20 15.48 -3.67
N ARG A 242 2.19 15.59 -2.34
CA ARG A 242 3.39 15.82 -1.53
C ARG A 242 3.91 14.51 -0.96
N VAL A 243 5.18 14.20 -1.19
CA VAL A 243 5.86 13.08 -0.54
C VAL A 243 6.13 13.46 0.91
N LEU A 244 5.59 12.67 1.85
CA LEU A 244 5.71 12.89 3.30
C LEU A 244 6.89 12.12 3.89
N GLY A 245 7.20 10.95 3.32
CA GLY A 245 8.30 10.12 3.80
C GLY A 245 8.77 9.13 2.75
N VAL A 246 10.07 8.86 2.76
CA VAL A 246 10.75 7.89 1.87
C VAL A 246 11.77 7.12 2.67
N SER A 247 11.84 5.80 2.49
CA SER A 247 12.87 4.97 3.12
C SER A 247 14.24 5.13 2.43
N GLU A 248 15.30 4.87 3.20
CA GLU A 248 16.60 4.59 2.60
C GLU A 248 16.54 3.30 1.76
N ARG A 249 17.17 3.30 0.59
CA ARG A 249 17.21 2.16 -0.34
C ARG A 249 18.39 1.23 -0.09
N PHE A 250 18.27 -0.02 -0.51
CA PHE A 250 19.34 -1.04 -0.46
C PHE A 250 19.83 -1.38 0.95
N VAL A 251 19.04 -1.06 1.97
CA VAL A 251 19.35 -1.39 3.36
C VAL A 251 19.03 -2.85 3.64
N ARG A 252 19.85 -3.50 4.48
CA ARG A 252 19.73 -4.93 4.79
C ARG A 252 18.82 -5.23 6.01
N ASN A 253 18.44 -4.20 6.76
CA ASN A 253 17.57 -4.33 7.93
C ASN A 253 16.12 -4.06 7.57
N ASP A 254 15.21 -4.55 8.39
CA ASP A 254 13.80 -4.16 8.34
C ASP A 254 13.69 -2.64 8.45
N ARG A 255 12.72 -2.06 7.76
CA ARG A 255 12.48 -0.62 7.79
C ARG A 255 11.00 -0.31 7.72
N MET A 256 10.64 0.83 8.28
CA MET A 256 9.28 1.32 8.27
C MET A 256 9.31 2.84 8.15
N VAL A 257 8.53 3.38 7.23
CA VAL A 257 8.24 4.80 7.10
C VAL A 257 6.86 5.04 7.70
N ILE A 258 6.74 6.00 8.59
CA ILE A 258 5.49 6.34 9.29
C ILE A 258 5.14 7.79 8.99
N SER A 259 3.87 8.07 8.75
CA SER A 259 3.36 9.43 8.65
C SER A 259 1.93 9.55 9.13
N ASP A 260 1.57 10.72 9.65
CA ASP A 260 0.19 11.09 9.94
C ASP A 260 -0.46 11.69 8.70
N ILE A 261 -1.60 11.16 8.32
CA ILE A 261 -2.41 11.60 7.18
C ILE A 261 -3.55 12.50 7.69
N ASP A 262 -3.70 13.65 7.05
CA ASP A 262 -4.79 14.60 7.33
C ASP A 262 -6.05 14.26 6.51
N VAL A 263 -6.81 13.30 7.02
CA VAL A 263 -8.02 12.78 6.36
C VAL A 263 -9.11 13.84 6.24
N GLU A 264 -9.21 14.76 7.20
CA GLU A 264 -10.18 15.87 7.16
C GLU A 264 -9.81 16.87 6.08
N TYR A 265 -8.52 17.18 5.92
CA TYR A 265 -8.05 18.04 4.85
C TYR A 265 -8.28 17.42 3.47
N ILE A 266 -8.03 16.10 3.31
CA ILE A 266 -8.38 15.37 2.08
C ILE A 266 -9.89 15.55 1.77
N SER A 267 -10.76 15.34 2.74
CA SER A 267 -12.22 15.48 2.57
C SER A 267 -12.61 16.90 2.17
N THR A 268 -12.03 17.91 2.83
CA THR A 268 -12.25 19.33 2.54
C THR A 268 -11.82 19.67 1.10
N ARG A 269 -10.65 19.16 0.66
CA ARG A 269 -10.14 19.39 -0.69
C ARG A 269 -11.03 18.75 -1.76
N ARG A 270 -11.56 17.55 -1.51
CA ARG A 270 -12.51 16.88 -2.42
C ARG A 270 -13.84 17.63 -2.51
N THR A 271 -14.42 18.04 -1.36
CA THR A 271 -15.66 18.80 -1.32
C THR A 271 -15.57 20.12 -2.10
N ALA A 272 -14.42 20.78 -2.09
CA ALA A 272 -14.19 22.02 -2.83
C ALA A 272 -14.03 21.80 -4.36
N ARG A 273 -14.00 20.56 -4.85
CA ARG A 273 -13.83 20.23 -6.28
C ARG A 273 -15.02 19.49 -6.85
N ASN A 274 -15.93 20.21 -7.48
CA ASN A 274 -17.11 19.63 -8.13
C ASN A 274 -16.80 18.70 -9.33
N THR A 275 -15.56 18.68 -9.82
CA THR A 275 -15.09 17.79 -10.89
C THR A 275 -14.45 16.49 -10.36
N PHE A 276 -14.36 16.31 -9.04
CA PHE A 276 -13.92 15.04 -8.43
C PHE A 276 -15.10 14.05 -8.44
N TYR A 277 -15.43 13.59 -9.64
CA TYR A 277 -16.60 12.74 -9.90
C TYR A 277 -16.39 11.93 -11.17
N TYR A 278 -16.78 10.66 -11.14
CA TYR A 278 -16.79 9.78 -12.29
C TYR A 278 -18.11 8.97 -12.30
N PRO A 279 -19.08 9.34 -13.16
CA PRO A 279 -20.43 8.80 -13.10
C PRO A 279 -20.53 7.29 -13.40
N ASP A 280 -19.57 6.77 -14.16
CA ASP A 280 -19.51 5.35 -14.54
C ASP A 280 -18.52 4.54 -13.69
N ALA A 281 -18.12 5.08 -12.51
CA ALA A 281 -17.23 4.35 -11.61
C ALA A 281 -17.90 3.03 -11.17
N PRO A 282 -17.15 1.92 -11.20
CA PRO A 282 -17.70 0.65 -10.74
C PRO A 282 -18.06 0.74 -9.25
N GLU A 283 -19.19 0.17 -8.89
CA GLU A 283 -19.57 0.03 -7.49
C GLU A 283 -18.56 -0.85 -6.74
N MET A 284 -18.13 -0.39 -5.57
CA MET A 284 -17.20 -1.08 -4.70
C MET A 284 -17.92 -1.59 -3.46
N ARG A 285 -17.51 -2.77 -3.02
CA ARG A 285 -18.02 -3.38 -1.78
C ARG A 285 -17.14 -2.95 -0.62
N VAL A 286 -17.70 -2.16 0.29
CA VAL A 286 -17.00 -1.70 1.49
C VAL A 286 -17.15 -2.73 2.60
N VAL A 287 -16.02 -3.13 3.18
CA VAL A 287 -15.92 -4.02 4.35
C VAL A 287 -15.65 -3.16 5.58
N GLU A 288 -16.59 -3.12 6.50
CA GLU A 288 -16.41 -2.44 7.79
C GLU A 288 -15.45 -3.25 8.68
N ILE A 289 -14.40 -2.59 9.16
CA ILE A 289 -13.39 -3.16 10.05
C ILE A 289 -13.72 -2.74 11.48
N ASP A 290 -14.06 -3.71 12.31
CA ASP A 290 -14.40 -3.53 13.72
C ASP A 290 -13.21 -3.99 14.59
N VAL A 291 -12.33 -3.04 14.92
CA VAL A 291 -11.19 -3.21 15.83
C VAL A 291 -11.12 -2.06 16.82
N ASP A 292 -10.40 -2.25 17.91
CA ASP A 292 -10.22 -1.23 18.93
C ASP A 292 -9.48 0.01 18.37
N GLU A 293 -9.86 1.20 18.85
CA GLU A 293 -9.14 2.43 18.51
C GLU A 293 -7.77 2.50 19.19
N ILE A 294 -6.76 2.95 18.46
CA ILE A 294 -5.41 3.15 18.99
C ILE A 294 -5.29 4.55 19.60
N CYS A 295 -5.30 4.62 20.93
CA CYS A 295 -5.05 5.86 21.67
C CYS A 295 -3.56 6.15 21.78
N TYR A 296 -2.97 6.80 20.80
CA TYR A 296 -1.56 7.19 20.80
C TYR A 296 -1.39 8.66 21.22
N GLN A 297 -0.49 8.91 22.21
CA GLN A 297 -0.22 10.24 22.78
C GLN A 297 1.16 10.79 22.41
N GLY A 298 1.82 10.23 21.41
CA GLY A 298 3.14 10.66 20.97
C GLY A 298 3.10 11.86 20.00
N ASP A 299 4.30 12.26 19.56
CA ASP A 299 4.48 13.38 18.65
C ASP A 299 3.84 13.12 17.27
N VAL A 300 3.41 14.19 16.62
CA VAL A 300 2.94 14.16 15.22
C VAL A 300 4.08 13.76 14.29
N ARG A 301 3.88 12.70 13.50
CA ARG A 301 4.83 12.17 12.51
C ARG A 301 4.60 12.81 11.13
N ARG A 302 4.54 14.14 11.12
CA ARG A 302 4.32 14.94 9.91
C ARG A 302 5.07 16.26 10.04
N HIS A 303 5.78 16.65 8.99
CA HIS A 303 6.35 18.00 8.93
C HIS A 303 5.23 19.04 8.74
N ILE A 304 5.15 19.99 9.66
CA ILE A 304 4.22 21.13 9.59
C ILE A 304 5.07 22.38 9.40
N GLU A 305 4.83 23.08 8.28
CA GLU A 305 5.53 24.34 8.00
C GLU A 305 5.17 25.39 9.08
N PRO A 306 6.14 25.94 9.82
CA PRO A 306 5.86 26.90 10.89
C PRO A 306 5.33 28.24 10.37
N ILE A 307 5.63 28.57 9.11
CA ILE A 307 5.15 29.79 8.42
C ILE A 307 4.49 29.38 7.12
N TYR A 308 3.17 29.41 7.10
CA TYR A 308 2.33 28.82 6.04
C TYR A 308 2.57 29.39 4.63
N PHE A 309 3.01 30.66 4.50
CA PHE A 309 3.16 31.33 3.22
C PHE A 309 4.62 31.58 2.81
N VAL A 310 5.59 31.15 3.60
CA VAL A 310 6.99 31.46 3.34
C VAL A 310 7.81 30.18 3.48
N PRO A 311 8.37 29.63 2.39
CA PRO A 311 9.23 28.45 2.45
C PRO A 311 10.43 28.65 3.38
N GLU A 312 10.78 27.64 4.19
CA GLU A 312 11.95 27.69 5.08
C GLU A 312 13.26 27.73 4.30
N ASN A 313 13.34 26.99 3.21
CA ASN A 313 14.53 26.94 2.36
C ASN A 313 14.71 28.26 1.60
N GLU A 314 15.89 28.86 1.69
CA GLU A 314 16.19 30.17 1.09
C GLU A 314 16.03 30.19 -0.44
N ALA A 315 16.47 29.15 -1.13
CA ALA A 315 16.34 29.05 -2.58
C ALA A 315 14.86 28.93 -3.00
N ALA A 316 14.10 28.08 -2.33
CA ALA A 316 12.65 27.91 -2.56
C ALA A 316 11.90 29.22 -2.24
N ARG A 317 12.29 29.94 -1.19
CA ARG A 317 11.72 31.24 -0.82
C ARG A 317 11.99 32.30 -1.87
N ALA A 318 13.21 32.35 -2.41
CA ALA A 318 13.56 33.32 -3.47
C ALA A 318 12.77 33.04 -4.76
N GLU A 319 12.57 31.78 -5.11
CA GLU A 319 11.74 31.38 -6.26
C GLU A 319 10.26 31.72 -6.02
N HIS A 320 9.72 31.38 -4.86
CA HIS A 320 8.36 31.73 -4.46
C HIS A 320 8.10 33.25 -4.53
N CYS A 321 9.01 34.08 -4.01
CA CYS A 321 8.88 35.53 -4.09
C CYS A 321 8.88 36.03 -5.54
N ARG A 322 9.73 35.46 -6.40
CA ARG A 322 9.75 35.84 -7.84
C ARG A 322 8.44 35.47 -8.53
N GLU A 323 7.89 34.30 -8.23
CA GLU A 323 6.63 33.84 -8.81
C GLU A 323 5.44 34.71 -8.35
N VAL A 324 5.33 34.99 -7.04
CA VAL A 324 4.30 35.90 -6.50
C VAL A 324 4.37 37.28 -7.16
N PHE A 325 5.58 37.84 -7.30
CA PHE A 325 5.76 39.12 -7.96
C PHE A 325 5.36 39.08 -9.44
N ALA A 326 5.75 38.02 -10.16
CA ALA A 326 5.38 37.83 -11.56
C ALA A 326 3.86 37.72 -11.76
N ILE A 327 3.18 36.92 -10.91
CA ILE A 327 1.72 36.78 -10.95
C ILE A 327 1.02 38.10 -10.70
N GLN A 328 1.44 38.85 -9.67
CA GLN A 328 0.85 40.16 -9.35
C GLN A 328 1.09 41.17 -10.48
N SER A 329 2.30 41.21 -11.02
CA SER A 329 2.64 42.11 -12.13
C SER A 329 1.82 41.81 -13.38
N ALA A 330 1.65 40.53 -13.73
CA ALA A 330 0.83 40.11 -14.86
C ALA A 330 -0.66 40.41 -14.64
N GLY A 331 -1.15 40.36 -13.42
CA GLY A 331 -2.55 40.67 -13.07
C GLY A 331 -2.84 42.21 -13.10
N LEU A 332 -1.82 43.04 -13.05
CA LEU A 332 -1.95 44.52 -13.07
C LEU A 332 -1.71 45.14 -14.47
N ALA A 333 -1.14 44.37 -15.40
CA ALA A 333 -0.86 44.84 -16.78
C ALA A 333 -2.07 44.65 -17.69
#